data_ff83dc6cdc1f020e754392b561464637
#
_entry.id   ff83dc6cdc1f020e754392b561464637
#
_cell.length_a   1.000
_cell.length_b   1.000
_cell.length_c   1.000
_cell.angle_alpha   90.00
_cell.angle_beta   90.00
_cell.angle_gamma   90.00
#
_symmetry.space_group_name_H-M   'P 1'
#
loop_
_entity.id
_entity.type
_entity.pdbx_description
1 polymer ?
#
loop_
_entity_poly.entity_id
_entity_poly.type
_entity_poly.pdbx_seq_one_letter_code
_entity_poly.pdbx_strand_id
1 'polypeptide(L)'
;LADLQNKLIIPATFSHISPLGTLRYAVQNETGKIALFTEEGRAVTPFTIDSISSFQNDKASFYINTNKGVLDREGHMLAEARYQDVRIEEDRIFVLPHHQWIVLDASNKSQQTFQADNILPVNQKSNIYQFSGYFGLMDERWAITLPAQYQQLSHIQNNLYLAKKNNKSGIITNDNRPVIPLQYDSIVVDYPYVRTLSNSGWELATINGQFASYKTYLKIQGLQNGLFAVKSKLHW
;
A
#
# COMPACT_ATOMS: atom_id res chain seq x y z
N LEU A 1 7.01 20.53 29.89
CA LEU A 1 5.75 19.85 30.21
C LEU A 1 5.52 19.93 31.72
N ALA A 2 4.32 20.28 32.15
CA ALA A 2 3.91 20.30 33.54
C ALA A 2 2.58 19.56 33.70
N ASP A 3 2.34 19.03 34.90
CA ASP A 3 1.05 18.44 35.27
C ASP A 3 0.00 19.50 35.66
N LEU A 4 -1.20 19.06 36.01
CA LEU A 4 -2.31 19.93 36.40
C LEU A 4 -2.07 20.66 37.76
N GLN A 5 -1.09 20.22 38.53
CA GLN A 5 -0.64 20.85 39.77
C GLN A 5 0.57 21.80 39.58
N ASN A 6 0.89 22.13 38.30
CA ASN A 6 2.06 22.94 37.90
C ASN A 6 3.43 22.35 38.30
N LYS A 7 3.49 21.07 38.59
CA LYS A 7 4.78 20.38 38.78
C LYS A 7 5.41 20.15 37.42
N LEU A 8 6.67 20.61 37.29
CA LEU A 8 7.40 20.46 36.03
C LEU A 8 7.84 19.01 35.85
N ILE A 9 7.36 18.35 34.79
CA ILE A 9 7.67 16.96 34.42
C ILE A 9 8.86 16.92 33.48
N ILE A 10 8.83 17.76 32.42
CA ILE A 10 9.97 17.91 31.52
C ILE A 10 10.43 19.37 31.59
N PRO A 11 11.72 19.62 31.86
CA PRO A 11 12.25 20.98 32.00
C PRO A 11 11.96 21.85 30.74
N ALA A 12 11.83 23.17 30.97
CA ALA A 12 11.62 24.14 29.88
C ALA A 12 12.93 24.51 29.16
N THR A 13 13.94 23.64 29.19
CA THR A 13 15.25 23.81 28.55
C THR A 13 15.33 23.22 27.14
N PHE A 14 14.25 22.56 26.69
CA PHE A 14 14.18 21.93 25.38
C PHE A 14 13.51 22.85 24.37
N SER A 15 13.91 22.77 23.11
CA SER A 15 13.40 23.62 22.03
C SER A 15 11.96 23.27 21.63
N HIS A 16 11.58 21.99 21.70
CA HIS A 16 10.23 21.55 21.34
C HIS A 16 9.85 20.26 22.08
N ILE A 17 8.55 20.12 22.39
CA ILE A 17 7.94 18.91 22.95
C ILE A 17 6.65 18.63 22.18
N SER A 18 6.51 17.46 21.61
CA SER A 18 5.30 17.03 20.90
C SER A 18 4.82 15.65 21.39
N PRO A 19 3.50 15.46 21.57
CA PRO A 19 2.95 14.16 21.91
C PRO A 19 3.04 13.21 20.72
N LEU A 20 3.40 11.96 20.99
CA LEU A 20 3.43 10.88 19.98
C LEU A 20 2.30 9.87 20.16
N GLY A 21 1.38 10.11 21.09
CA GLY A 21 0.38 9.16 21.54
C GLY A 21 0.94 8.18 22.58
N THR A 22 0.05 7.40 23.19
CA THR A 22 0.40 6.31 24.13
C THR A 22 1.32 6.76 25.29
N LEU A 23 1.12 7.99 25.81
CA LEU A 23 1.86 8.59 26.91
C LEU A 23 3.38 8.69 26.63
N ARG A 24 3.73 8.99 25.38
CA ARG A 24 5.09 9.22 24.91
C ARG A 24 5.21 10.60 24.25
N TYR A 25 6.38 11.20 24.43
CA TYR A 25 6.68 12.54 23.93
C TYR A 25 8.00 12.54 23.15
N ALA A 26 7.99 13.22 22.02
CA ALA A 26 9.21 13.61 21.32
C ALA A 26 9.72 14.90 21.95
N VAL A 27 10.90 14.88 22.52
CA VAL A 27 11.55 16.05 23.12
C VAL A 27 12.75 16.42 22.29
N GLN A 28 12.78 17.66 21.77
CA GLN A 28 13.83 18.15 20.90
C GLN A 28 14.79 19.05 21.69
N ASN A 29 16.07 18.81 21.55
CA ASN A 29 17.11 19.64 22.16
C ASN A 29 17.46 20.86 21.26
N GLU A 30 18.37 21.71 21.72
CA GLU A 30 18.82 22.91 21.00
C GLU A 30 19.53 22.59 19.67
N THR A 31 20.10 21.39 19.51
CA THR A 31 20.73 20.95 18.26
C THR A 31 19.74 20.38 17.25
N GLY A 32 18.45 20.39 17.57
CA GLY A 32 17.38 19.86 16.71
C GLY A 32 17.22 18.34 16.79
N LYS A 33 17.99 17.65 17.63
CA LYS A 33 17.86 16.19 17.82
C LYS A 33 16.77 15.86 18.83
N ILE A 34 16.08 14.74 18.58
CA ILE A 34 14.94 14.26 19.35
C ILE A 34 15.33 13.07 20.19
N ALA A 35 14.82 13.03 21.41
CA ALA A 35 14.77 11.85 22.26
C ALA A 35 13.31 11.51 22.61
N LEU A 36 13.03 10.24 22.79
CA LEU A 36 11.75 9.74 23.28
C LEU A 36 11.70 9.85 24.80
N PHE A 37 10.61 10.40 25.35
CA PHE A 37 10.37 10.55 26.78
C PHE A 37 9.08 9.87 27.21
N THR A 38 9.07 9.38 28.45
CA THR A 38 7.85 8.90 29.12
C THR A 38 7.01 10.06 29.65
N GLU A 39 5.80 9.78 30.12
CA GLU A 39 4.93 10.77 30.77
C GLU A 39 5.50 11.31 32.11
N GLU A 40 6.38 10.53 32.78
CA GLU A 40 7.06 10.94 33.98
C GLU A 40 8.32 11.80 33.71
N GLY A 41 8.60 12.12 32.44
CA GLY A 41 9.72 12.97 32.03
C GLY A 41 11.07 12.25 31.95
N ARG A 42 11.07 10.92 31.89
CA ARG A 42 12.28 10.14 31.71
C ARG A 42 12.59 9.92 30.24
N ALA A 43 13.84 10.25 29.85
CA ALA A 43 14.32 9.91 28.52
C ALA A 43 14.49 8.38 28.37
N VAL A 44 13.98 7.79 27.31
CA VAL A 44 14.13 6.36 26.98
C VAL A 44 15.05 6.12 25.78
N THR A 45 15.34 7.18 25.00
CA THR A 45 16.36 7.15 23.95
C THR A 45 17.34 8.30 24.10
N PRO A 46 18.56 8.23 23.56
CA PRO A 46 19.45 9.38 23.46
C PRO A 46 18.93 10.40 22.43
N PHE A 47 19.43 11.64 22.46
CA PHE A 47 19.15 12.70 21.48
C PHE A 47 19.88 12.46 20.15
N THR A 48 19.44 11.49 19.37
CA THR A 48 20.05 11.10 18.09
C THR A 48 19.08 11.10 16.94
N ILE A 49 17.77 11.13 17.22
CA ILE A 49 16.69 11.02 16.23
C ILE A 49 16.48 12.38 15.56
N ASP A 50 16.32 12.40 14.23
CA ASP A 50 16.00 13.61 13.47
C ASP A 50 14.50 13.84 13.35
N SER A 51 13.73 12.78 13.23
CA SER A 51 12.27 12.81 13.12
C SER A 51 11.69 11.49 13.60
N ILE A 52 10.52 11.52 14.21
CA ILE A 52 9.80 10.33 14.71
C ILE A 52 8.31 10.50 14.43
N SER A 53 7.64 9.42 13.97
CA SER A 53 6.20 9.39 13.78
C SER A 53 5.46 9.19 15.11
N SER A 54 4.15 9.45 15.12
CA SER A 54 3.28 8.96 16.18
C SER A 54 3.30 7.44 16.25
N PHE A 55 3.01 6.90 17.44
CA PHE A 55 2.93 5.45 17.64
C PHE A 55 1.70 4.86 16.96
N GLN A 56 1.90 3.74 16.29
CA GLN A 56 0.87 2.87 15.72
C GLN A 56 1.17 1.44 16.18
N ASN A 57 0.20 0.78 16.83
CA ASN A 57 0.39 -0.58 17.37
C ASN A 57 1.70 -0.71 18.17
N ASP A 58 1.93 0.24 19.08
CA ASP A 58 3.12 0.34 19.95
C ASP A 58 4.48 0.48 19.23
N LYS A 59 4.46 0.84 17.95
CA LYS A 59 5.63 1.03 17.10
C LYS A 59 5.63 2.43 16.49
N ALA A 60 6.80 3.04 16.35
CA ALA A 60 7.00 4.31 15.66
C ALA A 60 8.18 4.21 14.70
N SER A 61 8.01 4.77 13.50
CA SER A 61 9.13 4.93 12.58
C SER A 61 9.91 6.19 12.92
N PHE A 62 11.22 6.16 12.72
CA PHE A 62 12.09 7.30 12.99
C PHE A 62 13.18 7.40 11.92
N TYR A 63 13.80 8.60 11.86
CA TYR A 63 14.94 8.88 11.00
C TYR A 63 16.19 9.19 11.83
N ILE A 64 17.33 8.69 11.37
CA ILE A 64 18.66 9.19 11.70
C ILE A 64 19.37 9.46 10.37
N ASN A 65 19.74 10.70 10.12
CA ASN A 65 20.18 11.20 8.82
C ASN A 65 19.13 10.89 7.74
N THR A 66 19.49 10.13 6.71
CA THR A 66 18.58 9.75 5.62
C THR A 66 17.95 8.36 5.82
N ASN A 67 18.34 7.66 6.87
CA ASN A 67 17.94 6.28 7.10
C ASN A 67 16.76 6.19 8.05
N LYS A 68 15.86 5.25 7.76
CA LYS A 68 14.70 4.94 8.60
C LYS A 68 14.96 3.74 9.50
N GLY A 69 14.36 3.79 10.68
CA GLY A 69 14.27 2.69 11.63
C GLY A 69 12.90 2.60 12.26
N VAL A 70 12.69 1.62 13.11
CA VAL A 70 11.46 1.43 13.91
C VAL A 70 11.86 1.16 15.35
N LEU A 71 11.17 1.79 16.29
CA LEU A 71 11.34 1.54 17.74
C LEU A 71 9.98 1.27 18.39
N ASP A 72 10.03 0.64 19.58
CA ASP A 72 8.89 0.47 20.47
C ASP A 72 8.74 1.64 21.45
N ARG A 73 7.71 1.57 22.30
CA ARG A 73 7.44 2.59 23.33
C ARG A 73 8.50 2.69 24.40
N GLU A 74 9.24 1.62 24.63
CA GLU A 74 10.34 1.53 25.60
C GLU A 74 11.65 2.05 25.02
N GLY A 75 11.67 2.42 23.71
CA GLY A 75 12.85 2.92 23.00
C GLY A 75 13.75 1.82 22.46
N HIS A 76 13.32 0.54 22.50
CA HIS A 76 14.10 -0.53 21.91
C HIS A 76 13.98 -0.47 20.39
N MET A 77 15.12 -0.62 19.72
CA MET A 77 15.18 -0.64 18.25
C MET A 77 14.63 -1.96 17.72
N LEU A 78 13.42 -1.93 17.16
CA LEU A 78 12.82 -3.07 16.44
C LEU A 78 13.41 -3.21 15.03
N ALA A 79 13.84 -2.10 14.43
CA ALA A 79 14.65 -2.04 13.24
C ALA A 79 15.60 -0.85 13.34
N GLU A 80 16.90 -1.08 13.20
CA GLU A 80 17.90 -0.02 13.22
C GLU A 80 17.71 0.98 12.07
N ALA A 81 18.14 2.25 12.25
CA ALA A 81 18.07 3.28 11.22
C ALA A 81 19.15 3.06 10.14
N ARG A 82 18.90 2.10 9.25
CA ARG A 82 19.78 1.76 8.12
C ARG A 82 19.03 1.48 6.82
N TYR A 83 17.71 1.63 6.82
CA TYR A 83 16.86 1.28 5.70
C TYR A 83 16.43 2.53 4.91
N GLN A 84 16.23 2.37 3.60
CA GLN A 84 15.72 3.44 2.73
C GLN A 84 14.26 3.74 3.04
N ASP A 85 13.48 2.70 3.35
CA ASP A 85 12.09 2.85 3.77
C ASP A 85 11.71 1.78 4.80
N VAL A 86 10.72 2.12 5.64
CA VAL A 86 10.09 1.20 6.59
C VAL A 86 8.59 1.39 6.56
N ARG A 87 7.83 0.32 6.75
CA ARG A 87 6.38 0.35 6.92
C ARG A 87 6.01 -0.50 8.13
N ILE A 88 5.04 -0.03 8.89
CA ILE A 88 4.48 -0.72 10.04
C ILE A 88 3.06 -1.08 9.68
N GLU A 89 2.75 -2.38 9.64
CA GLU A 89 1.42 -2.88 9.36
C GLU A 89 1.05 -3.93 10.39
N GLU A 90 0.07 -3.62 11.22
CA GLU A 90 -0.32 -4.43 12.37
C GLU A 90 0.90 -4.80 13.23
N ASP A 91 1.26 -6.09 13.33
CA ASP A 91 2.39 -6.58 14.12
C ASP A 91 3.69 -6.73 13.33
N ARG A 92 3.68 -6.42 12.02
CA ARG A 92 4.81 -6.64 11.12
C ARG A 92 5.55 -5.36 10.81
N ILE A 93 6.85 -5.49 10.64
CA ILE A 93 7.74 -4.42 10.19
C ILE A 93 8.32 -4.83 8.85
N PHE A 94 8.11 -3.98 7.85
CA PHE A 94 8.69 -4.09 6.53
C PHE A 94 9.84 -3.12 6.43
N VAL A 95 10.98 -3.59 5.96
CA VAL A 95 12.17 -2.76 5.77
C VAL A 95 12.68 -2.90 4.35
N LEU A 96 13.15 -1.80 3.77
CA LEU A 96 13.70 -1.73 2.42
C LEU A 96 15.19 -1.34 2.50
N PRO A 97 16.13 -2.31 2.56
CA PRO A 97 17.56 -2.01 2.58
C PRO A 97 18.10 -1.48 1.23
N HIS A 98 17.56 -1.97 0.12
CA HIS A 98 17.83 -1.52 -1.25
C HIS A 98 16.54 -1.64 -2.05
N HIS A 99 16.49 -2.39 -3.12
CA HIS A 99 15.25 -2.63 -3.90
C HIS A 99 14.52 -3.93 -3.50
N GLN A 100 14.75 -4.39 -2.28
CA GLN A 100 14.19 -5.66 -1.80
C GLN A 100 13.54 -5.45 -0.44
N TRP A 101 12.23 -5.65 -0.36
CA TRP A 101 11.52 -5.63 0.89
C TRP A 101 11.82 -6.87 1.73
N ILE A 102 11.99 -6.67 3.01
CA ILE A 102 12.20 -7.70 4.01
C ILE A 102 11.12 -7.54 5.08
N VAL A 103 10.44 -8.63 5.42
CA VAL A 103 9.54 -8.67 6.58
C VAL A 103 10.33 -9.16 7.78
N LEU A 104 10.30 -8.40 8.87
CA LEU A 104 10.91 -8.77 10.13
C LEU A 104 9.87 -9.43 11.04
N ASP A 105 10.28 -10.44 11.77
CA ASP A 105 9.49 -11.01 12.87
C ASP A 105 9.65 -10.19 14.17
N ALA A 106 8.94 -10.60 15.23
CA ALA A 106 8.99 -9.95 16.53
C ALA A 106 10.38 -9.96 17.18
N SER A 107 11.32 -10.81 16.71
CA SER A 107 12.71 -10.86 17.15
C SER A 107 13.67 -10.11 16.23
N ASN A 108 13.15 -9.28 15.34
CA ASN A 108 13.89 -8.53 14.30
C ASN A 108 14.67 -9.39 13.31
N LYS A 109 14.27 -10.65 13.13
CA LYS A 109 14.84 -11.55 12.15
C LYS A 109 14.03 -11.52 10.87
N SER A 110 14.72 -11.62 9.75
CA SER A 110 14.07 -11.72 8.44
C SER A 110 13.20 -12.98 8.37
N GLN A 111 11.88 -12.80 8.17
CA GLN A 111 10.95 -13.90 7.93
C GLN A 111 10.82 -14.23 6.45
N GLN A 112 10.75 -13.20 5.63
CA GLN A 112 10.50 -13.32 4.20
C GLN A 112 11.14 -12.17 3.45
N THR A 113 11.73 -12.46 2.31
CA THR A 113 12.27 -11.45 1.39
C THR A 113 11.53 -11.53 0.06
N PHE A 114 11.22 -10.39 -0.51
CA PHE A 114 10.65 -10.28 -1.85
C PHE A 114 11.14 -9.00 -2.54
N GLN A 115 11.21 -9.04 -3.86
CA GLN A 115 11.61 -7.88 -4.65
C GLN A 115 10.38 -7.06 -5.01
N ALA A 116 10.37 -5.80 -4.59
CA ALA A 116 9.33 -4.83 -4.95
C ALA A 116 9.90 -3.42 -4.91
N ASP A 117 9.55 -2.61 -5.91
CA ASP A 117 9.83 -1.19 -5.95
C ASP A 117 8.76 -0.41 -5.16
N ASN A 118 7.52 -0.91 -5.20
CA ASN A 118 6.38 -0.33 -4.50
C ASN A 118 5.34 -1.39 -4.12
N ILE A 119 4.57 -1.09 -3.08
CA ILE A 119 3.44 -1.91 -2.61
C ILE A 119 2.23 -1.01 -2.42
N LEU A 120 1.10 -1.41 -3.00
CA LEU A 120 -0.17 -0.72 -2.95
C LEU A 120 -1.18 -1.63 -2.23
N PRO A 121 -1.55 -1.33 -0.99
CA PRO A 121 -2.61 -2.06 -0.31
C PRO A 121 -3.91 -1.97 -1.11
N VAL A 122 -4.58 -3.09 -1.29
CA VAL A 122 -5.87 -3.17 -2.00
C VAL A 122 -7.01 -3.39 -1.01
N ASN A 123 -6.87 -4.40 -0.17
CA ASN A 123 -7.81 -4.74 0.89
C ASN A 123 -7.09 -5.61 1.94
N GLN A 124 -7.83 -6.08 2.96
CA GLN A 124 -7.26 -6.89 4.04
C GLN A 124 -6.65 -8.23 3.58
N LYS A 125 -6.97 -8.71 2.36
CA LYS A 125 -6.55 -10.02 1.85
C LYS A 125 -5.53 -9.97 0.72
N SER A 126 -5.27 -8.80 0.14
CA SER A 126 -4.39 -8.69 -1.02
C SER A 126 -3.75 -7.33 -1.15
N ASN A 127 -2.54 -7.33 -1.68
CA ASN A 127 -1.76 -6.15 -2.03
C ASN A 127 -1.29 -6.27 -3.48
N ILE A 128 -1.30 -5.17 -4.21
CA ILE A 128 -0.62 -5.08 -5.51
C ILE A 128 0.82 -4.65 -5.23
N TYR A 129 1.79 -5.35 -5.77
CA TYR A 129 3.18 -4.90 -5.75
C TYR A 129 3.69 -4.61 -7.16
N GLN A 130 4.64 -3.70 -7.24
CA GLN A 130 5.35 -3.36 -8.47
C GLN A 130 6.81 -3.79 -8.34
N PHE A 131 7.34 -4.38 -9.40
CA PHE A 131 8.76 -4.69 -9.52
C PHE A 131 9.21 -4.57 -10.98
N SER A 132 10.30 -3.81 -11.21
CA SER A 132 10.86 -3.56 -12.55
C SER A 132 9.83 -3.06 -13.56
N GLY A 133 8.89 -2.20 -13.10
CA GLY A 133 7.84 -1.63 -13.95
C GLY A 133 6.63 -2.53 -14.19
N TYR A 134 6.62 -3.76 -13.68
CA TYR A 134 5.50 -4.69 -13.79
C TYR A 134 4.79 -4.86 -12.46
N PHE A 135 3.53 -5.28 -12.51
CA PHE A 135 2.66 -5.47 -11.36
C PHE A 135 2.36 -6.95 -11.11
N GLY A 136 2.25 -7.31 -9.85
CA GLY A 136 1.84 -8.62 -9.35
C GLY A 136 1.00 -8.51 -8.10
N LEU A 137 0.63 -9.64 -7.49
CA LEU A 137 -0.18 -9.70 -6.26
C LEU A 137 0.56 -10.43 -5.15
N MET A 138 0.30 -10.00 -3.93
CA MET A 138 0.64 -10.64 -2.67
C MET A 138 -0.62 -10.85 -1.85
N ASP A 139 -0.67 -11.89 -1.06
CA ASP A 139 -1.73 -12.12 -0.08
C ASP A 139 -1.54 -11.30 1.21
N GLU A 140 -2.42 -11.51 2.20
CA GLU A 140 -2.34 -10.88 3.52
C GLU A 140 -1.12 -11.32 4.33
N ARG A 141 -0.45 -12.38 3.92
CA ARG A 141 0.80 -12.87 4.53
C ARG A 141 2.04 -12.42 3.78
N TRP A 142 1.86 -11.56 2.76
CA TRP A 142 2.93 -11.05 1.89
C TRP A 142 3.60 -12.12 1.03
N ALA A 143 2.96 -13.28 0.88
CA ALA A 143 3.39 -14.27 -0.08
C ALA A 143 2.97 -13.83 -1.49
N ILE A 144 3.88 -13.91 -2.44
CA ILE A 144 3.60 -13.61 -3.85
C ILE A 144 2.62 -14.67 -4.37
N THR A 145 1.40 -14.26 -4.67
CA THR A 145 0.36 -15.10 -5.28
C THR A 145 0.34 -14.97 -6.79
N LEU A 146 0.80 -13.83 -7.30
CA LEU A 146 0.90 -13.55 -8.73
C LEU A 146 2.22 -12.81 -9.00
N PRO A 147 3.18 -13.40 -9.73
CA PRO A 147 4.43 -12.72 -10.07
C PRO A 147 4.21 -11.41 -10.82
N ALA A 148 5.14 -10.45 -10.67
CA ALA A 148 5.13 -9.19 -11.39
C ALA A 148 5.35 -9.42 -12.89
N GLN A 149 4.27 -9.45 -13.66
CA GLN A 149 4.27 -9.72 -15.09
C GLN A 149 3.25 -8.91 -15.89
N TYR A 150 2.48 -8.07 -15.21
CA TYR A 150 1.43 -7.26 -15.83
C TYR A 150 1.90 -5.82 -16.00
N GLN A 151 1.65 -5.25 -17.16
CA GLN A 151 1.93 -3.82 -17.45
C GLN A 151 0.99 -2.91 -16.67
N GLN A 152 -0.20 -3.41 -16.34
CA GLN A 152 -1.17 -2.75 -15.48
C GLN A 152 -1.95 -3.81 -14.71
N LEU A 153 -2.21 -3.54 -13.45
CA LEU A 153 -3.04 -4.37 -12.58
C LEU A 153 -3.81 -3.45 -11.64
N SER A 154 -5.12 -3.53 -11.61
CA SER A 154 -5.95 -2.74 -10.72
C SER A 154 -7.11 -3.57 -10.20
N HIS A 155 -7.39 -3.42 -8.92
CA HIS A 155 -8.51 -4.10 -8.27
C HIS A 155 -9.84 -3.52 -8.74
N ILE A 156 -10.80 -4.38 -9.04
CA ILE A 156 -12.16 -3.99 -9.40
C ILE A 156 -13.06 -4.18 -8.17
N GLN A 157 -13.22 -5.43 -7.75
CA GLN A 157 -13.97 -5.84 -6.56
C GLN A 157 -13.65 -7.29 -6.18
N ASN A 158 -13.92 -7.67 -4.94
CA ASN A 158 -13.71 -9.04 -4.44
C ASN A 158 -12.30 -9.55 -4.81
N ASN A 159 -12.25 -10.60 -5.64
CA ASN A 159 -11.02 -11.19 -6.16
C ASN A 159 -10.76 -10.89 -7.65
N LEU A 160 -11.43 -9.86 -8.23
CA LEU A 160 -11.33 -9.51 -9.63
C LEU A 160 -10.39 -8.33 -9.86
N TYR A 161 -9.54 -8.46 -10.86
CA TYR A 161 -8.54 -7.47 -11.26
C TYR A 161 -8.59 -7.22 -12.75
N LEU A 162 -8.61 -5.94 -13.13
CA LEU A 162 -8.32 -5.52 -14.50
C LEU A 162 -6.82 -5.63 -14.72
N ALA A 163 -6.42 -6.42 -15.70
CA ALA A 163 -5.03 -6.71 -16.00
C ALA A 163 -4.69 -6.37 -17.45
N LYS A 164 -3.46 -5.87 -17.68
CA LYS A 164 -2.90 -5.66 -19.01
C LYS A 164 -1.57 -6.39 -19.14
N LYS A 165 -1.44 -7.21 -20.17
CA LYS A 165 -0.21 -7.94 -20.50
C LYS A 165 -0.04 -8.00 -22.01
N ASN A 166 1.17 -7.77 -22.52
CA ASN A 166 1.45 -7.72 -23.97
C ASN A 166 0.52 -6.75 -24.71
N ASN A 167 0.26 -5.57 -24.09
CA ASN A 167 -0.67 -4.56 -24.59
C ASN A 167 -2.13 -5.01 -24.77
N LYS A 168 -2.50 -6.17 -24.25
CA LYS A 168 -3.87 -6.67 -24.24
C LYS A 168 -4.43 -6.66 -22.81
N SER A 169 -5.69 -6.26 -22.70
CA SER A 169 -6.45 -6.15 -21.46
C SER A 169 -7.37 -7.33 -21.26
N GLY A 170 -7.58 -7.71 -20.01
CA GLY A 170 -8.49 -8.76 -19.58
C GLY A 170 -8.91 -8.55 -18.13
N ILE A 171 -9.76 -9.42 -17.61
CA ILE A 171 -10.10 -9.50 -16.18
C ILE A 171 -9.66 -10.86 -15.68
N ILE A 172 -8.91 -10.86 -14.58
CA ILE A 172 -8.40 -12.07 -13.94
C ILE A 172 -8.83 -12.12 -12.47
N THR A 173 -8.77 -13.30 -11.91
CA THR A 173 -8.90 -13.49 -10.46
C THR A 173 -7.53 -13.35 -9.79
N ASN A 174 -7.50 -13.26 -8.45
CA ASN A 174 -6.26 -13.22 -7.65
C ASN A 174 -5.38 -14.47 -7.80
N ASP A 175 -5.95 -15.61 -8.22
CA ASP A 175 -5.26 -16.85 -8.53
C ASP A 175 -4.95 -17.01 -10.04
N ASN A 176 -4.96 -15.89 -10.77
CA ASN A 176 -4.58 -15.79 -12.18
C ASN A 176 -5.51 -16.52 -13.17
N ARG A 177 -6.75 -16.82 -12.81
CA ARG A 177 -7.71 -17.38 -13.77
C ARG A 177 -8.35 -16.28 -14.60
N PRO A 178 -8.39 -16.41 -15.92
CA PRO A 178 -9.06 -15.42 -16.74
C PRO A 178 -10.59 -15.54 -16.61
N VAL A 179 -11.23 -14.43 -16.26
CA VAL A 179 -12.68 -14.24 -16.30
C VAL A 179 -13.07 -13.63 -17.64
N ILE A 180 -12.30 -12.64 -18.08
CA ILE A 180 -12.31 -12.10 -19.44
C ILE A 180 -10.90 -12.24 -19.98
N PRO A 181 -10.69 -12.96 -21.10
CA PRO A 181 -9.35 -13.23 -21.64
C PRO A 181 -8.54 -11.95 -21.92
N LEU A 182 -7.22 -12.03 -21.75
CA LEU A 182 -6.27 -10.94 -22.06
C LEU A 182 -6.05 -10.82 -23.58
N GLN A 183 -7.07 -10.41 -24.29
CA GLN A 183 -7.07 -10.30 -25.76
C GLN A 183 -7.61 -8.97 -26.29
N TYR A 184 -8.18 -8.15 -25.43
CA TYR A 184 -8.82 -6.91 -25.80
C TYR A 184 -7.84 -5.73 -25.79
N ASP A 185 -8.03 -4.78 -26.71
CA ASP A 185 -7.24 -3.55 -26.77
C ASP A 185 -7.54 -2.64 -25.58
N SER A 186 -8.80 -2.64 -25.15
CA SER A 186 -9.26 -1.87 -23.99
C SER A 186 -10.43 -2.56 -23.31
N ILE A 187 -10.52 -2.36 -21.98
CA ILE A 187 -11.68 -2.72 -21.17
C ILE A 187 -12.07 -1.49 -20.33
N VAL A 188 -13.35 -1.17 -20.34
CA VAL A 188 -13.95 -0.16 -19.46
C VAL A 188 -14.92 -0.85 -18.51
N VAL A 189 -14.74 -0.63 -17.23
CA VAL A 189 -15.59 -1.22 -16.18
C VAL A 189 -16.71 -0.25 -15.84
N ASP A 190 -17.96 -0.67 -16.09
CA ASP A 190 -19.21 0.03 -15.74
C ASP A 190 -20.07 -0.92 -14.89
N TYR A 191 -19.62 -1.20 -13.68
CA TYR A 191 -20.18 -2.23 -12.81
C TYR A 191 -21.72 -2.25 -12.78
N PRO A 192 -22.38 -3.43 -12.93
CA PRO A 192 -21.83 -4.79 -13.01
C PRO A 192 -21.43 -5.24 -14.43
N TYR A 193 -21.32 -4.32 -15.37
CA TYR A 193 -20.96 -4.59 -16.75
C TYR A 193 -19.55 -4.13 -17.09
N VAL A 194 -19.06 -4.62 -18.21
CA VAL A 194 -17.80 -4.21 -18.82
C VAL A 194 -17.98 -4.06 -20.33
N ARG A 195 -17.31 -3.05 -20.89
CA ARG A 195 -17.19 -2.86 -22.34
C ARG A 195 -15.79 -3.29 -22.76
N THR A 196 -15.71 -4.20 -23.72
CA THR A 196 -14.45 -4.71 -24.24
C THR A 196 -14.27 -4.25 -25.68
N LEU A 197 -13.07 -3.76 -26.02
CA LEU A 197 -12.72 -3.34 -27.38
C LEU A 197 -11.74 -4.33 -27.99
N SER A 198 -12.08 -4.83 -29.18
CA SER A 198 -11.21 -5.62 -30.04
C SER A 198 -11.12 -5.01 -31.44
N ASN A 199 -10.32 -5.61 -32.33
CA ASN A 199 -10.30 -5.21 -33.75
C ASN A 199 -11.68 -5.28 -34.42
N SER A 200 -12.58 -6.13 -33.91
CA SER A 200 -13.96 -6.28 -34.44
C SER A 200 -14.91 -5.18 -33.96
N GLY A 201 -14.53 -4.41 -32.95
CA GLY A 201 -15.32 -3.37 -32.32
C GLY A 201 -15.57 -3.58 -30.85
N TRP A 202 -16.56 -2.86 -30.32
CA TRP A 202 -16.96 -2.93 -28.90
C TRP A 202 -17.96 -4.04 -28.64
N GLU A 203 -17.79 -4.74 -27.55
CA GLU A 203 -18.70 -5.76 -27.03
C GLU A 203 -19.10 -5.42 -25.60
N LEU A 204 -20.26 -5.86 -25.16
CA LEU A 204 -20.77 -5.71 -23.80
C LEU A 204 -20.82 -7.07 -23.10
N ALA A 205 -20.22 -7.15 -21.95
CA ALA A 205 -20.25 -8.32 -21.08
C ALA A 205 -20.60 -7.95 -19.64
N THR A 206 -20.97 -8.91 -18.83
CA THR A 206 -21.01 -8.77 -17.39
C THR A 206 -19.58 -8.86 -16.81
N ILE A 207 -19.39 -8.37 -15.59
CA ILE A 207 -18.11 -8.47 -14.88
C ILE A 207 -17.65 -9.93 -14.68
N ASN A 208 -18.57 -10.89 -14.74
CA ASN A 208 -18.31 -12.33 -14.64
C ASN A 208 -17.99 -12.99 -15.99
N GLY A 209 -17.81 -12.20 -17.05
CA GLY A 209 -17.42 -12.67 -18.37
C GLY A 209 -18.53 -13.22 -19.25
N GLN A 210 -19.80 -13.04 -18.87
CA GLN A 210 -20.93 -13.40 -19.74
C GLN A 210 -21.22 -12.27 -20.72
N PHE A 211 -21.08 -12.54 -22.02
CA PHE A 211 -21.38 -11.54 -23.06
C PHE A 211 -22.88 -11.35 -23.20
N ALA A 212 -23.32 -10.10 -23.22
CA ALA A 212 -24.73 -9.74 -23.34
C ALA A 212 -25.28 -10.02 -24.76
N SER A 213 -24.41 -10.00 -25.77
CA SER A 213 -24.73 -10.40 -27.16
C SER A 213 -23.43 -10.75 -27.88
N TYR A 214 -23.55 -11.54 -28.96
CA TYR A 214 -22.44 -11.82 -29.90
C TYR A 214 -22.27 -10.73 -30.96
N LYS A 215 -22.89 -9.55 -30.75
CA LYS A 215 -22.81 -8.43 -31.67
C LYS A 215 -21.70 -7.48 -31.25
N THR A 216 -20.95 -7.00 -32.23
CA THR A 216 -19.97 -5.93 -32.06
C THR A 216 -20.57 -4.59 -32.52
N TYR A 217 -20.14 -3.53 -31.84
CA TYR A 217 -20.62 -2.17 -32.09
C TYR A 217 -19.44 -1.24 -32.38
N LEU A 218 -19.69 -0.19 -33.18
CA LEU A 218 -18.70 0.88 -33.41
C LEU A 218 -18.42 1.67 -32.13
N LYS A 219 -19.42 1.83 -31.27
CA LYS A 219 -19.33 2.53 -29.99
C LYS A 219 -20.36 1.98 -29.01
N ILE A 220 -19.97 1.89 -27.77
CA ILE A 220 -20.86 1.65 -26.62
C ILE A 220 -20.63 2.77 -25.62
N GLN A 221 -21.69 3.43 -25.20
CA GLN A 221 -21.66 4.45 -24.15
C GLN A 221 -22.54 4.00 -22.99
N GLY A 222 -21.97 3.94 -21.79
CA GLY A 222 -22.73 3.67 -20.59
C GLY A 222 -23.66 4.85 -20.27
N LEU A 223 -24.88 4.52 -19.91
CA LEU A 223 -25.89 5.45 -19.39
C LEU A 223 -26.15 5.12 -17.92
N GLN A 224 -27.13 5.76 -17.31
CA GLN A 224 -27.53 5.44 -15.94
C GLN A 224 -28.36 4.15 -15.89
N ASN A 225 -28.43 3.51 -14.72
CA ASN A 225 -29.28 2.35 -14.43
C ASN A 225 -29.02 1.10 -15.32
N GLY A 226 -27.76 0.86 -15.70
CA GLY A 226 -27.40 -0.32 -16.47
C GLY A 226 -27.83 -0.28 -17.94
N LEU A 227 -28.22 0.89 -18.44
CA LEU A 227 -28.55 1.09 -19.84
C LEU A 227 -27.29 1.50 -20.63
N PHE A 228 -27.25 1.09 -21.90
CA PHE A 228 -26.14 1.41 -22.79
C PHE A 228 -26.71 1.89 -24.14
N ALA A 229 -26.17 3.02 -24.62
CA ALA A 229 -26.37 3.43 -26.01
C ALA A 229 -25.33 2.74 -26.89
N VAL A 230 -25.77 2.13 -27.97
CA VAL A 230 -24.90 1.39 -28.90
C VAL A 230 -25.01 1.97 -30.30
N LYS A 231 -23.85 2.14 -30.97
CA LYS A 231 -23.81 2.53 -32.39
C LYS A 231 -23.40 1.33 -33.23
N SER A 232 -24.27 0.87 -34.08
CA SER A 232 -23.97 -0.13 -35.12
C SER A 232 -23.33 0.52 -36.33
N LYS A 233 -22.92 -0.28 -37.35
CA LYS A 233 -22.39 0.25 -38.62
C LYS A 233 -23.36 1.16 -39.38
N LEU A 234 -24.65 1.08 -39.08
CA LEU A 234 -25.71 1.81 -39.80
C LEU A 234 -26.45 2.83 -38.93
N HIS A 235 -26.61 2.60 -37.63
CA HIS A 235 -27.40 3.46 -36.73
C HIS A 235 -26.86 3.45 -35.29
N TRP A 236 -27.28 4.48 -34.51
CA TRP A 236 -27.16 4.46 -33.05
C TRP A 236 -28.20 3.59 -32.42
#